data_6610406bca98ffd87b7c7a20e61d7529
#
_entry.id   6610406bca98ffd87b7c7a20e61d7529
#
_cell.length_a   1.000
_cell.length_b   1.000
_cell.length_c   1.000
_cell.angle_alpha   90.00
_cell.angle_beta   90.00
_cell.angle_gamma   90.00
#
_symmetry.space_group_name_H-M   'P 1'
#
loop_
_entity.id
_entity.type
_entity.pdbx_description
1 polymer ?
#
loop_
_entity_poly.entity_id
_entity_poly.type
_entity_poly.pdbx_seq_one_letter_code
_entity_poly.pdbx_strand_id
1 'polypeptide(L)'
;MIKLPNGVNVNNLIDDLKNLSWQAADILLTYSDIIKNSEKKFEIIKNKNINDPVTLADLKVNELIINRINHKYPSVNWDILSEENFKIKNNYCNRNADWLWVLDPLDGTKDFIQGTGNFAMHLALNYKRKPYIGVVLIPEKDELWISYADKLWCE
;
A
#
# COMPACT_ATOMS: atom_id res chain seq x y z
N MET A 1 -7.88 -16.36 20.19
CA MET A 1 -8.13 -15.42 19.07
C MET A 1 -7.40 -14.14 19.37
N ILE A 2 -6.57 -13.63 18.46
CA ILE A 2 -5.85 -12.35 18.61
C ILE A 2 -6.91 -11.24 18.60
N LYS A 3 -6.86 -10.34 19.59
CA LYS A 3 -7.80 -9.22 19.68
C LYS A 3 -7.15 -7.99 19.05
N LEU A 4 -7.81 -7.38 18.08
CA LEU A 4 -7.38 -6.10 17.50
C LEU A 4 -7.25 -5.01 18.56
N PRO A 5 -6.51 -3.94 18.29
CA PRO A 5 -6.40 -2.80 19.19
C PRO A 5 -7.78 -2.27 19.64
N ASN A 6 -7.85 -1.70 20.83
CA ASN A 6 -9.09 -1.11 21.33
C ASN A 6 -9.61 -0.04 20.35
N GLY A 7 -10.91 -0.08 20.10
CA GLY A 7 -11.58 0.83 19.15
C GLY A 7 -11.56 0.38 17.69
N VAL A 8 -10.92 -0.77 17.37
CA VAL A 8 -10.90 -1.32 16.01
C VAL A 8 -11.88 -2.46 15.88
N ASN A 9 -12.91 -2.28 15.05
CA ASN A 9 -13.82 -3.35 14.64
C ASN A 9 -13.29 -3.96 13.33
N VAL A 10 -13.17 -5.29 13.28
CA VAL A 10 -12.57 -5.98 12.14
C VAL A 10 -13.38 -5.82 10.84
N ASN A 11 -14.72 -5.88 10.92
CA ASN A 11 -15.55 -5.75 9.72
C ASN A 11 -15.42 -4.35 9.13
N ASN A 12 -15.49 -3.33 9.97
CA ASN A 12 -15.28 -1.95 9.53
C ASN A 12 -13.87 -1.75 8.95
N LEU A 13 -12.86 -2.36 9.57
CA LEU A 13 -11.49 -2.27 9.06
C LEU A 13 -11.35 -2.93 7.69
N ILE A 14 -11.95 -4.10 7.48
CA ILE A 14 -11.94 -4.78 6.17
C ILE A 14 -12.65 -3.94 5.11
N ASP A 15 -13.82 -3.37 5.43
CA ASP A 15 -14.56 -2.49 4.50
C ASP A 15 -13.74 -1.22 4.16
N ASP A 16 -13.05 -0.67 5.15
CA ASP A 16 -12.15 0.47 4.94
C ASP A 16 -10.99 0.12 4.02
N LEU A 17 -10.38 -1.06 4.24
CA LEU A 17 -9.27 -1.54 3.42
C LEU A 17 -9.70 -1.77 1.96
N LYS A 18 -10.90 -2.31 1.74
CA LYS A 18 -11.48 -2.45 0.40
C LYS A 18 -11.62 -1.09 -0.29
N ASN A 19 -12.32 -0.16 0.35
CA ASN A 19 -12.51 1.18 -0.20
C ASN A 19 -11.19 1.91 -0.47
N LEU A 20 -10.22 1.76 0.42
CA LEU A 20 -8.91 2.38 0.31
C LEU A 20 -8.09 1.77 -0.83
N SER A 21 -8.18 0.45 -1.00
CA SER A 21 -7.49 -0.26 -2.08
C SER A 21 -8.01 0.17 -3.45
N TRP A 22 -9.32 0.30 -3.63
CA TRP A 22 -9.87 0.78 -4.91
C TRP A 22 -9.52 2.23 -5.20
N GLN A 23 -9.42 3.11 -4.19
CA GLN A 23 -8.89 4.45 -4.38
C GLN A 23 -7.40 4.44 -4.80
N ALA A 24 -6.62 3.50 -4.27
CA ALA A 24 -5.24 3.30 -4.72
C ALA A 24 -5.18 2.76 -6.17
N ALA A 25 -6.10 1.87 -6.55
CA ALA A 25 -6.23 1.39 -7.92
C ALA A 25 -6.44 2.54 -8.91
N ASP A 26 -7.36 3.47 -8.61
CA ASP A 26 -7.64 4.64 -9.45
C ASP A 26 -6.37 5.48 -9.69
N ILE A 27 -5.57 5.68 -8.65
CA ILE A 27 -4.29 6.38 -8.76
C ILE A 27 -3.32 5.60 -9.66
N LEU A 28 -3.10 4.32 -9.38
CA LEU A 28 -2.16 3.48 -10.10
C LEU A 28 -2.54 3.38 -11.59
N LEU A 29 -3.80 3.14 -11.91
CA LEU A 29 -4.29 3.05 -13.29
C LEU A 29 -4.16 4.39 -14.02
N THR A 30 -4.48 5.52 -13.37
CA THR A 30 -4.30 6.85 -13.96
C THR A 30 -2.85 7.08 -14.38
N TYR A 31 -1.88 6.79 -13.52
CA TYR A 31 -0.47 6.96 -13.84
C TYR A 31 0.05 5.89 -14.82
N SER A 32 -0.48 4.66 -14.76
CA SER A 32 -0.19 3.61 -15.75
C SER A 32 -0.60 4.06 -17.16
N ASP A 33 -1.78 4.64 -17.31
CA ASP A 33 -2.27 5.16 -18.59
C ASP A 33 -1.41 6.30 -19.13
N ILE A 34 -0.94 7.21 -18.26
CA ILE A 34 -0.04 8.28 -18.68
C ILE A 34 1.30 7.71 -19.17
N ILE A 35 1.84 6.70 -18.48
CA ILE A 35 3.08 6.03 -18.88
C ILE A 35 2.94 5.33 -20.23
N LYS A 36 1.83 4.65 -20.46
CA LYS A 36 1.56 3.92 -21.71
C LYS A 36 1.32 4.85 -22.89
N ASN A 37 0.65 5.98 -22.68
CA ASN A 37 0.06 6.78 -23.75
C ASN A 37 0.63 8.20 -23.90
N SER A 38 1.60 8.60 -23.08
CA SER A 38 2.08 9.99 -23.08
C SER A 38 3.60 10.10 -23.19
N GLU A 39 4.06 11.13 -23.93
CA GLU A 39 5.46 11.55 -23.90
C GLU A 39 5.90 12.10 -22.53
N LYS A 40 4.93 12.37 -21.63
CA LYS A 40 5.16 12.90 -20.28
C LYS A 40 5.60 11.86 -19.25
N LYS A 41 5.85 10.62 -19.65
CA LYS A 41 6.26 9.57 -18.70
C LYS A 41 7.50 9.96 -17.86
N PHE A 42 8.41 10.75 -18.43
CA PHE A 42 9.61 11.22 -17.72
C PHE A 42 9.30 12.21 -16.58
N GLU A 43 8.15 12.91 -16.62
CA GLU A 43 7.72 13.79 -15.55
C GLU A 43 7.22 13.01 -14.33
N ILE A 44 6.76 11.77 -14.54
CA ILE A 44 6.22 10.87 -13.51
C ILE A 44 7.34 10.13 -12.78
N ILE A 45 8.43 9.83 -13.46
CA ILE A 45 9.55 9.07 -12.91
C ILE A 45 10.40 10.00 -12.04
N LYS A 46 10.45 9.73 -10.77
CA LYS A 46 11.28 10.46 -9.78
C LYS A 46 12.55 9.66 -9.50
N ASN A 47 13.45 9.58 -10.50
CA ASN A 47 14.67 8.81 -10.35
C ASN A 47 15.56 9.36 -9.23
N LYS A 48 15.85 8.52 -8.24
CA LYS A 48 16.97 8.73 -7.33
C LYS A 48 18.16 7.83 -7.68
N ASN A 49 17.92 6.64 -8.21
CA ASN A 49 18.94 5.70 -8.70
C ASN A 49 18.38 4.85 -9.83
N ILE A 50 19.22 4.49 -10.81
CA ILE A 50 18.86 3.63 -11.96
C ILE A 50 18.33 2.25 -11.51
N ASN A 51 18.77 1.78 -10.36
CA ASN A 51 18.41 0.45 -9.83
C ASN A 51 17.17 0.46 -8.93
N ASP A 52 16.70 1.62 -8.49
CA ASP A 52 15.59 1.77 -7.56
C ASP A 52 14.71 2.98 -7.96
N PRO A 53 13.94 2.84 -9.03
CA PRO A 53 13.09 3.92 -9.53
C PRO A 53 11.88 4.10 -8.58
N VAL A 54 11.48 5.36 -8.40
CA VAL A 54 10.26 5.76 -7.71
C VAL A 54 9.45 6.60 -8.67
N THR A 55 8.15 6.40 -8.68
CA THR A 55 7.22 7.20 -9.49
C THR A 55 6.33 8.09 -8.62
N LEU A 56 5.66 9.03 -9.26
CA LEU A 56 4.62 9.81 -8.57
C LEU A 56 3.47 8.93 -8.09
N ALA A 57 3.23 7.80 -8.75
CA ALA A 57 2.20 6.83 -8.33
C ALA A 57 2.53 6.23 -6.97
N ASP A 58 3.78 5.76 -6.77
CA ASP A 58 4.26 5.23 -5.47
C ASP A 58 4.01 6.24 -4.36
N LEU A 59 4.45 7.50 -4.58
CA LEU A 59 4.35 8.56 -3.58
C LEU A 59 2.90 8.90 -3.25
N LYS A 60 2.02 8.94 -4.26
CA LYS A 60 0.60 9.26 -4.07
C LYS A 60 -0.17 8.17 -3.35
N VAL A 61 0.08 6.91 -3.69
CA VAL A 61 -0.52 5.77 -2.99
C VAL A 61 -0.01 5.70 -1.55
N ASN A 62 1.30 5.89 -1.35
CA ASN A 62 1.89 5.96 -0.02
C ASN A 62 1.22 7.03 0.86
N GLU A 63 1.07 8.24 0.34
CA GLU A 63 0.41 9.36 1.03
C GLU A 63 -1.05 9.03 1.36
N LEU A 64 -1.81 8.50 0.38
CA LEU A 64 -3.21 8.12 0.55
C LEU A 64 -3.37 7.13 1.71
N ILE A 65 -2.62 6.03 1.68
CA ILE A 65 -2.75 4.93 2.66
C ILE A 65 -2.40 5.41 4.06
N ILE A 66 -1.26 6.06 4.22
CA ILE A 66 -0.78 6.52 5.54
C ILE A 66 -1.74 7.55 6.13
N ASN A 67 -2.15 8.55 5.35
CA ASN A 67 -3.06 9.59 5.83
C ASN A 67 -4.42 9.01 6.22
N ARG A 68 -4.95 8.07 5.45
CA ARG A 68 -6.25 7.46 5.74
C ARG A 68 -6.21 6.62 7.02
N ILE A 69 -5.17 5.79 7.20
CA ILE A 69 -5.02 4.98 8.42
C ILE A 69 -4.91 5.89 9.65
N ASN A 70 -4.05 6.91 9.59
CA ASN A 70 -3.84 7.82 10.71
C ASN A 70 -5.09 8.65 11.04
N HIS A 71 -5.81 9.13 10.01
CA HIS A 71 -7.01 9.93 10.22
C HIS A 71 -8.16 9.10 10.79
N LYS A 72 -8.33 7.86 10.32
CA LYS A 72 -9.47 7.03 10.72
C LYS A 72 -9.28 6.38 12.08
N TYR A 73 -8.04 6.12 12.47
CA TYR A 73 -7.68 5.42 13.70
C TYR A 73 -6.69 6.22 14.55
N PRO A 74 -6.99 7.51 14.89
CA PRO A 74 -6.00 8.41 15.51
C PRO A 74 -5.59 8.00 16.93
N SER A 75 -6.41 7.20 17.61
CA SER A 75 -6.16 6.74 18.99
C SER A 75 -5.57 5.33 19.07
N VAL A 76 -5.33 4.70 17.92
CA VAL A 76 -4.81 3.32 17.89
C VAL A 76 -3.28 3.36 17.90
N ASN A 77 -2.70 2.66 18.86
CA ASN A 77 -1.24 2.55 18.97
C ASN A 77 -0.71 1.45 18.03
N TRP A 78 -0.56 1.79 16.76
CA TRP A 78 0.15 1.01 15.75
C TRP A 78 1.17 1.89 15.03
N ASP A 79 2.14 1.24 14.40
CA ASP A 79 3.14 1.93 13.60
C ASP A 79 2.98 1.60 12.12
N ILE A 80 3.58 2.38 11.24
CA ILE A 80 3.51 2.19 9.78
C ILE A 80 4.92 2.20 9.22
N LEU A 81 5.30 1.08 8.63
CA LEU A 81 6.51 0.93 7.84
C LEU A 81 6.13 0.92 6.36
N SER A 82 6.53 1.94 5.63
CA SER A 82 6.37 2.02 4.19
C SER A 82 7.73 2.00 3.52
N GLU A 83 7.82 1.35 2.34
CA GLU A 83 9.01 1.33 1.52
C GLU A 83 9.49 2.75 1.21
N GLU A 84 8.59 3.64 0.79
CA GLU A 84 8.93 5.01 0.40
C GLU A 84 9.36 5.88 1.60
N ASN A 85 8.73 5.73 2.75
CA ASN A 85 9.11 6.47 3.95
C ASN A 85 10.46 6.00 4.50
N PHE A 86 10.76 4.72 4.38
CA PHE A 86 12.04 4.16 4.79
C PHE A 86 13.20 4.69 3.94
N LYS A 87 12.99 4.80 2.63
CA LYS A 87 14.00 5.31 1.68
C LYS A 87 14.27 6.81 1.87
N ILE A 88 13.26 7.61 2.23
CA ILE A 88 13.37 9.08 2.25
C ILE A 88 13.96 9.64 3.53
N LYS A 89 13.65 9.08 4.68
CA LYS A 89 13.86 9.77 5.96
C LYS A 89 14.77 9.08 6.98
N ASN A 90 15.26 7.87 6.75
CA ASN A 90 15.82 7.06 7.87
C ASN A 90 14.84 7.04 9.07
N ASN A 91 13.55 7.18 8.83
CA ASN A 91 12.56 7.35 9.87
C ASN A 91 12.49 6.08 10.72
N TYR A 92 12.64 6.30 11.99
CA TYR A 92 12.46 5.30 13.03
C TYR A 92 10.98 4.89 13.08
N CYS A 93 10.60 3.94 12.23
CA CYS A 93 9.44 3.13 12.51
C CYS A 93 9.77 2.26 13.70
N ASN A 94 8.93 2.24 14.73
CA ASN A 94 9.10 1.32 15.84
C ASN A 94 8.78 -0.11 15.41
N ARG A 95 9.75 -0.75 14.77
CA ARG A 95 9.64 -2.14 14.29
C ARG A 95 9.32 -3.14 15.40
N ASN A 96 9.36 -2.71 16.65
CA ASN A 96 9.00 -3.49 17.83
C ASN A 96 7.58 -3.21 18.33
N ALA A 97 6.82 -2.35 17.64
CA ALA A 97 5.40 -2.18 17.93
C ALA A 97 4.68 -3.53 17.81
N ASP A 98 3.76 -3.83 18.73
CA ASP A 98 2.96 -5.06 18.69
C ASP A 98 2.13 -5.12 17.40
N TRP A 99 1.62 -3.96 16.97
CA TRP A 99 0.84 -3.80 15.74
C TRP A 99 1.59 -2.90 14.76
N LEU A 100 1.87 -3.43 13.58
CA LEU A 100 2.66 -2.75 12.56
C LEU A 100 2.03 -2.92 11.19
N TRP A 101 1.68 -1.81 10.54
CA TRP A 101 1.37 -1.78 9.12
C TRP A 101 2.66 -1.85 8.31
N VAL A 102 2.66 -2.67 7.28
CA VAL A 102 3.75 -2.76 6.29
C VAL A 102 3.14 -2.49 4.93
N LEU A 103 3.65 -1.47 4.24
CA LEU A 103 3.13 -0.99 2.96
C LEU A 103 4.23 -1.01 1.91
N ASP A 104 3.95 -1.66 0.79
CA ASP A 104 4.59 -1.45 -0.50
C ASP A 104 3.53 -0.82 -1.43
N PRO A 105 3.63 0.48 -1.72
CA PRO A 105 2.60 1.17 -2.49
C PRO A 105 2.57 0.78 -3.97
N LEU A 106 3.69 0.30 -4.51
CA LEU A 106 3.80 -0.14 -5.90
C LEU A 106 4.93 -1.17 -6.06
N ASP A 107 4.63 -2.43 -5.80
CA ASP A 107 5.52 -3.54 -6.19
C ASP A 107 5.53 -3.71 -7.72
N GLY A 108 6.72 -3.94 -8.27
CA GLY A 108 6.92 -4.01 -9.72
C GLY A 108 7.08 -2.65 -10.38
N THR A 109 7.70 -1.66 -9.72
CA THR A 109 7.90 -0.29 -10.25
C THR A 109 8.59 -0.27 -11.62
N LYS A 110 9.52 -1.20 -11.88
CA LYS A 110 10.18 -1.31 -13.21
C LYS A 110 9.18 -1.72 -14.29
N ASP A 111 8.36 -2.71 -14.02
CA ASP A 111 7.29 -3.17 -14.91
C ASP A 111 6.25 -2.07 -15.15
N PHE A 112 5.91 -1.34 -14.10
CA PHE A 112 5.02 -0.17 -14.18
C PHE A 112 5.59 0.88 -15.14
N ILE A 113 6.87 1.26 -15.02
CA ILE A 113 7.53 2.23 -15.90
C ILE A 113 7.63 1.72 -17.34
N GLN A 114 7.77 0.41 -17.53
CA GLN A 114 7.80 -0.21 -18.86
C GLN A 114 6.40 -0.36 -19.47
N GLY A 115 5.34 -0.16 -18.69
CA GLY A 115 3.95 -0.29 -19.16
C GLY A 115 3.51 -1.72 -19.40
N THR A 116 4.14 -2.71 -18.74
CA THR A 116 3.79 -4.13 -18.92
C THR A 116 2.47 -4.53 -18.26
N GLY A 117 2.00 -3.74 -17.28
CA GLY A 117 0.82 -4.04 -16.46
C GLY A 117 1.09 -5.00 -15.30
N ASN A 118 2.32 -5.45 -15.10
CA ASN A 118 2.68 -6.38 -14.01
C ASN A 118 3.10 -5.61 -12.76
N PHE A 119 2.14 -5.08 -12.03
CA PHE A 119 2.37 -4.37 -10.77
C PHE A 119 1.23 -4.60 -9.79
N ALA A 120 1.51 -4.41 -8.51
CA ALA A 120 0.57 -4.58 -7.42
C ALA A 120 0.83 -3.59 -6.27
N MET A 121 -0.16 -3.38 -5.40
CA MET A 121 0.04 -2.78 -4.09
C MET A 121 -0.06 -3.87 -3.02
N HIS A 122 0.85 -3.86 -2.06
CA HIS A 122 0.82 -4.76 -0.91
C HIS A 122 0.67 -3.98 0.38
N LEU A 123 -0.30 -4.39 1.22
CA LEU A 123 -0.49 -3.82 2.55
C LEU A 123 -0.74 -4.96 3.54
N ALA A 124 -0.03 -4.96 4.66
CA ALA A 124 -0.23 -5.94 5.72
C ALA A 124 -0.32 -5.29 7.08
N LEU A 125 -1.23 -5.77 7.93
CA LEU A 125 -1.22 -5.51 9.36
C LEU A 125 -0.59 -6.70 10.07
N ASN A 126 0.56 -6.47 10.69
CA ASN A 126 1.27 -7.47 11.47
C ASN A 126 0.94 -7.34 12.96
N TYR A 127 0.81 -8.48 13.63
CA TYR A 127 0.80 -8.57 15.08
C TYR A 127 2.03 -9.35 15.56
N LYS A 128 2.87 -8.71 16.38
CA LYS A 128 4.10 -9.32 16.88
C LYS A 128 4.94 -9.97 15.78
N ARG A 129 5.15 -9.24 14.68
CA ARG A 129 5.94 -9.63 13.49
C ARG A 129 5.33 -10.79 12.67
N LYS A 130 4.06 -11.13 12.87
CA LYS A 130 3.36 -12.12 12.04
C LYS A 130 2.22 -11.44 11.30
N PRO A 131 2.03 -11.69 10.01
CA PRO A 131 0.90 -11.17 9.26
C PRO A 131 -0.42 -11.58 9.91
N TYR A 132 -1.34 -10.63 10.06
CA TYR A 132 -2.66 -10.84 10.63
C TYR A 132 -3.78 -10.45 9.66
N ILE A 133 -3.58 -9.36 8.91
CA ILE A 133 -4.36 -9.00 7.74
C ILE A 133 -3.37 -8.81 6.59
N GLY A 134 -3.71 -9.33 5.41
CA GLY A 134 -2.97 -9.10 4.18
C GLY A 134 -3.89 -8.56 3.11
N VAL A 135 -3.41 -7.61 2.32
CA VAL A 135 -4.10 -7.01 1.18
C VAL A 135 -3.18 -7.02 -0.01
N VAL A 136 -3.64 -7.55 -1.13
CA VAL A 136 -2.97 -7.48 -2.43
C VAL A 136 -3.96 -6.93 -3.43
N LEU A 137 -3.61 -5.80 -4.04
CA LEU A 137 -4.37 -5.18 -5.11
C LEU A 137 -3.60 -5.32 -6.41
N ILE A 138 -4.25 -5.85 -7.45
CA ILE A 138 -3.70 -5.99 -8.80
C ILE A 138 -4.57 -5.16 -9.77
N PRO A 139 -4.30 -3.86 -9.92
CA PRO A 139 -5.20 -2.93 -10.60
C PRO A 139 -5.50 -3.30 -12.06
N GLU A 140 -4.49 -3.72 -12.81
CA GLU A 140 -4.64 -4.09 -14.24
C GLU A 140 -5.50 -5.34 -14.46
N LYS A 141 -5.75 -6.11 -13.39
CA LYS A 141 -6.62 -7.30 -13.45
C LYS A 141 -7.98 -7.08 -12.78
N ASP A 142 -8.20 -5.88 -12.22
CA ASP A 142 -9.40 -5.59 -11.43
C ASP A 142 -9.59 -6.58 -10.27
N GLU A 143 -8.48 -6.94 -9.60
CA GLU A 143 -8.46 -7.94 -8.54
C GLU A 143 -8.00 -7.34 -7.20
N LEU A 144 -8.78 -7.59 -6.16
CA LEU A 144 -8.43 -7.26 -4.78
C LEU A 144 -8.53 -8.52 -3.91
N TRP A 145 -7.42 -8.90 -3.29
CA TRP A 145 -7.33 -10.03 -2.39
C TRP A 145 -7.12 -9.54 -0.96
N ILE A 146 -7.97 -9.99 -0.03
CA ILE A 146 -7.83 -9.68 1.40
C ILE A 146 -7.85 -10.96 2.21
N SER A 147 -6.84 -11.15 3.04
CA SER A 147 -6.77 -12.24 4.01
C SER A 147 -6.90 -11.72 5.45
N TYR A 148 -7.64 -12.45 6.28
CA TYR A 148 -7.76 -12.21 7.71
C TYR A 148 -8.01 -13.52 8.44
N ALA A 149 -7.12 -13.86 9.37
CA ALA A 149 -7.13 -15.15 10.06
C ALA A 149 -7.11 -16.33 9.06
N ASP A 150 -8.16 -17.15 9.05
CA ASP A 150 -8.35 -18.28 8.14
C ASP A 150 -9.23 -17.97 6.92
N LYS A 151 -9.59 -16.70 6.73
CA LYS A 151 -10.46 -16.26 5.64
C LYS A 151 -9.65 -15.58 4.55
N LEU A 152 -10.09 -15.78 3.31
CA LEU A 152 -9.59 -15.10 2.12
C LEU A 152 -10.78 -14.63 1.29
N TRP A 153 -10.75 -13.37 0.88
CA TRP A 153 -11.71 -12.77 -0.04
C TRP A 153 -10.99 -12.33 -1.30
N CYS A 154 -11.67 -12.46 -2.41
CA CYS A 154 -11.29 -11.91 -3.70
C CYS A 154 -12.47 -11.14 -4.27
N GLU A 155 -12.25 -9.94 -4.70
CA GLU A 155 -13.18 -9.11 -5.49
C GLU A 155 -12.57 -8.81 -6.82
#